data_c9cdcc03e4c0ecdcc0b410b40f04234f
#
_entry.id   c9cdcc03e4c0ecdcc0b410b40f04234f
#
_cell.length_a   1.000
_cell.length_b   1.000
_cell.length_c   1.000
_cell.angle_alpha   90.00
_cell.angle_beta   90.00
_cell.angle_gamma   90.00
#
_symmetry.space_group_name_H-M   'P 1'
#
loop_
_entity.id
_entity.type
_entity.pdbx_description
1 polymer ?
#
loop_
_entity_poly.entity_id
_entity_poly.type
_entity_poly.pdbx_seq_one_letter_code
_entity_poly.pdbx_strand_id
1 'polypeptide(L)'
;MLKIYNTYIHIPFCERKCNYCDFTSLKGTDNQIEKYVNYLLKEIDIYSKNYDLSEKQDTIYFGGGTPSLLPIDSLKRILSRFSYDENTEITIEVNPKTVDINKLKEYRNLGINRLSIGIQTFNDENLKVLGRIHNSEEAIEVYNMARKVGFKNISLDSMFSLPNQTLEMLKIDLEKLILLNPEHISIYSLIWEEGTKFFRDLKAGKLKETDNDLEATMYEYIIDYLKSKGYGHYEISNFSKKDFEARHNSIYWENKNYLGLGLSAAGYLGNLRYKNFFHLKDYYDKLDKNILPIDEREELTANDIEQYRYLVGFRLLNKSLIPSKEYLEKCEILEKEAYLVKKENGYILSSKGLMLFNDFIANFIDD
;
A
#
# COMPACT_ATOMS: atom_id res chain seq x y z
N MET A 1 18.80 20.64 7.97
CA MET A 1 17.54 20.19 7.36
C MET A 1 17.36 18.71 7.63
N LEU A 2 16.13 18.24 7.88
CA LEU A 2 15.83 16.83 7.99
C LEU A 2 16.07 16.18 6.62
N LYS A 3 16.82 15.07 6.61
CA LYS A 3 17.11 14.27 5.42
C LYS A 3 15.96 13.34 5.12
N ILE A 4 15.55 13.26 3.86
CA ILE A 4 14.44 12.41 3.41
C ILE A 4 15.00 11.27 2.58
N TYR A 5 14.69 10.05 3.00
CA TYR A 5 15.14 8.81 2.36
C TYR A 5 14.00 8.01 1.73
N ASN A 6 12.75 8.34 2.05
CA ASN A 6 11.59 7.60 1.60
C ASN A 6 10.50 8.54 1.13
N THR A 7 9.97 8.33 -0.07
CA THR A 7 8.98 9.20 -0.69
C THR A 7 7.80 8.40 -1.24
N TYR A 8 6.58 8.78 -0.83
CA TYR A 8 5.33 8.34 -1.43
C TYR A 8 4.76 9.43 -2.33
N ILE A 9 4.34 9.06 -3.52
CA ILE A 9 3.79 9.97 -4.51
C ILE A 9 2.40 9.51 -4.91
N HIS A 10 1.39 10.28 -4.53
CA HIS A 10 0.00 9.96 -4.84
C HIS A 10 -0.41 10.46 -6.22
N ILE A 11 -0.91 9.58 -7.06
CA ILE A 11 -1.44 9.89 -8.38
C ILE A 11 -2.95 9.63 -8.38
N PRO A 12 -3.78 10.69 -8.32
CA PRO A 12 -5.20 10.55 -8.05
C PRO A 12 -6.06 10.23 -9.29
N PHE A 13 -5.50 9.64 -10.34
CA PHE A 13 -6.24 9.41 -11.57
C PHE A 13 -6.55 7.93 -11.76
N CYS A 14 -7.81 7.66 -12.17
CA CYS A 14 -8.28 6.34 -12.60
C CYS A 14 -9.09 6.47 -13.88
N GLU A 15 -9.03 5.50 -14.77
CA GLU A 15 -9.98 5.40 -15.89
C GLU A 15 -11.41 5.19 -15.38
N ARG A 16 -11.54 4.38 -14.32
CA ARG A 16 -12.81 4.06 -13.66
C ARG A 16 -12.56 3.81 -12.19
N LYS A 17 -13.40 4.39 -11.32
CA LYS A 17 -13.37 4.10 -9.89
C LYS A 17 -14.00 2.73 -9.62
N CYS A 18 -13.27 1.84 -8.96
CA CYS A 18 -13.76 0.52 -8.55
C CYS A 18 -14.89 0.66 -7.51
N ASN A 19 -15.78 -0.33 -7.45
CA ASN A 19 -16.98 -0.25 -6.62
C ASN A 19 -16.69 -0.28 -5.11
N TYR A 20 -15.53 -0.80 -4.70
CA TYR A 20 -15.08 -0.94 -3.31
C TYR A 20 -14.08 0.14 -2.87
N CYS A 21 -13.51 0.91 -3.81
CA CYS A 21 -12.36 1.77 -3.54
C CYS A 21 -12.77 3.08 -2.89
N ASP A 22 -12.16 3.39 -1.74
CA ASP A 22 -12.28 4.66 -1.01
C ASP A 22 -11.19 5.67 -1.35
N PHE A 23 -10.10 5.22 -1.99
CA PHE A 23 -8.97 6.09 -2.31
C PHE A 23 -9.41 7.33 -3.10
N THR A 24 -8.79 8.47 -2.77
CA THR A 24 -8.97 9.71 -3.50
C THR A 24 -8.54 9.51 -4.94
N SER A 25 -9.53 9.38 -5.82
CA SER A 25 -9.29 9.15 -7.23
C SER A 25 -10.33 9.86 -8.10
N LEU A 26 -9.87 10.32 -9.27
CA LEU A 26 -10.60 11.16 -10.21
C LEU A 26 -10.45 10.58 -11.62
N LYS A 27 -11.46 10.76 -12.47
CA LYS A 27 -11.25 10.58 -13.89
C LYS A 27 -10.60 11.86 -14.44
N GLY A 28 -9.43 11.73 -15.08
CA GLY A 28 -8.70 12.86 -15.63
C GLY A 28 -8.54 12.78 -17.15
N THR A 29 -8.54 13.93 -17.81
CA THR A 29 -8.05 14.09 -19.20
C THR A 29 -6.53 14.28 -19.16
N ASP A 30 -5.85 14.11 -20.30
CA ASP A 30 -4.41 14.32 -20.42
C ASP A 30 -3.99 15.71 -19.94
N ASN A 31 -4.76 16.76 -20.27
CA ASN A 31 -4.49 18.11 -19.80
C ASN A 31 -4.63 18.27 -18.28
N GLN A 32 -5.54 17.55 -17.65
CA GLN A 32 -5.70 17.56 -16.19
C GLN A 32 -4.56 16.79 -15.50
N ILE A 33 -4.11 15.70 -16.08
CA ILE A 33 -2.95 14.94 -15.61
C ILE A 33 -1.70 15.81 -15.70
N GLU A 34 -1.46 16.45 -16.84
CA GLU A 34 -0.31 17.34 -17.04
C GLU A 34 -0.34 18.53 -16.07
N LYS A 35 -1.51 19.16 -15.91
CA LYS A 35 -1.70 20.22 -14.91
C LYS A 35 -1.35 19.75 -13.51
N TYR A 36 -1.84 18.58 -13.10
CA TYR A 36 -1.55 18.00 -11.81
C TYR A 36 -0.06 17.74 -11.59
N VAL A 37 0.62 17.16 -12.58
CA VAL A 37 2.07 16.92 -12.53
C VAL A 37 2.84 18.22 -12.33
N ASN A 38 2.45 19.31 -12.98
CA ASN A 38 3.08 20.61 -12.79
C ASN A 38 2.92 21.14 -11.36
N TYR A 39 1.75 20.94 -10.74
CA TYR A 39 1.53 21.30 -9.34
C TYR A 39 2.27 20.37 -8.37
N LEU A 40 2.35 19.08 -8.65
CA LEU A 40 3.14 18.13 -7.88
C LEU A 40 4.64 18.50 -7.88
N LEU A 41 5.18 18.89 -9.04
CA LEU A 41 6.56 19.39 -9.13
C LEU A 41 6.76 20.66 -8.30
N LYS A 42 5.79 21.56 -8.31
CA LYS A 42 5.81 22.76 -7.47
C LYS A 42 5.79 22.44 -5.98
N GLU A 43 5.02 21.42 -5.57
CA GLU A 43 5.02 20.90 -4.19
C GLU A 43 6.40 20.39 -3.79
N ILE A 44 7.04 19.57 -4.65
CA ILE A 44 8.39 19.07 -4.43
C ILE A 44 9.39 20.22 -4.27
N ASP A 45 9.29 21.24 -5.14
CA ASP A 45 10.17 22.43 -5.08
C ASP A 45 9.96 23.24 -3.78
N ILE A 46 8.76 23.24 -3.19
CA ILE A 46 8.52 23.88 -1.89
C ILE A 46 9.13 23.03 -0.76
N TYR A 47 8.95 21.71 -0.78
CA TYR A 47 9.56 20.83 0.21
C TYR A 47 11.08 20.89 0.20
N SER A 48 11.72 20.96 -0.97
CA SER A 48 13.19 21.00 -1.10
C SER A 48 13.84 22.24 -0.47
N LYS A 49 13.06 23.29 -0.17
CA LYS A 49 13.56 24.47 0.56
C LYS A 49 13.70 24.24 2.06
N ASN A 50 12.94 23.31 2.63
CA ASN A 50 12.85 23.06 4.07
C ASN A 50 13.42 21.70 4.48
N TYR A 51 13.51 20.76 3.56
CA TYR A 51 13.97 19.39 3.75
C TYR A 51 15.06 19.06 2.76
N ASP A 52 15.96 18.18 3.14
CA ASP A 52 17.06 17.75 2.25
C ASP A 52 16.59 16.56 1.41
N LEU A 53 16.25 16.84 0.15
CA LEU A 53 15.89 15.85 -0.87
C LEU A 53 17.08 15.43 -1.75
N SER A 54 18.29 15.99 -1.51
CA SER A 54 19.48 15.67 -2.29
C SER A 54 20.12 14.33 -1.91
N GLU A 55 19.78 13.83 -0.71
CA GLU A 55 20.22 12.51 -0.27
C GLU A 55 19.61 11.41 -1.14
N LYS A 56 20.39 10.34 -1.30
CA LYS A 56 19.92 9.17 -2.04
C LYS A 56 18.69 8.56 -1.36
N GLN A 57 17.62 8.40 -2.13
CA GLN A 57 16.41 7.77 -1.64
C GLN A 57 16.63 6.26 -1.40
N ASP A 58 16.09 5.75 -0.30
CA ASP A 58 15.97 4.31 -0.06
C ASP A 58 14.77 3.74 -0.82
N THR A 59 13.66 4.48 -0.83
CA THR A 59 12.44 4.07 -1.52
C THR A 59 11.70 5.25 -2.16
N ILE A 60 11.15 5.03 -3.36
CA ILE A 60 10.18 5.92 -4.03
C ILE A 60 8.98 5.06 -4.44
N TYR A 61 7.77 5.46 -4.04
CA TYR A 61 6.56 4.70 -4.31
C TYR A 61 5.53 5.57 -5.01
N PHE A 62 5.13 5.17 -6.22
CA PHE A 62 4.01 5.76 -6.96
C PHE A 62 2.75 4.94 -6.70
N GLY A 63 1.80 5.52 -5.95
CA GLY A 63 0.57 4.87 -5.56
C GLY A 63 -0.67 5.74 -5.72
N GLY A 64 -1.81 5.25 -5.23
CA GLY A 64 -3.05 5.98 -5.11
C GLY A 64 -4.19 5.51 -6.02
N GLY A 65 -4.54 6.29 -7.03
CA GLY A 65 -5.54 5.87 -8.02
C GLY A 65 -4.98 4.82 -8.98
N THR A 66 -4.32 5.28 -10.03
CA THR A 66 -3.67 4.42 -11.03
C THR A 66 -2.43 5.13 -11.58
N PRO A 67 -1.28 5.05 -10.89
CA PRO A 67 -0.05 5.73 -11.30
C PRO A 67 0.41 5.36 -12.70
N SER A 68 0.11 4.14 -13.12
CA SER A 68 0.41 3.66 -14.47
C SER A 68 -0.36 4.37 -15.60
N LEU A 69 -1.28 5.29 -15.30
CA LEU A 69 -1.86 6.21 -16.30
C LEU A 69 -0.91 7.33 -16.68
N LEU A 70 0.07 7.68 -15.82
CA LEU A 70 0.99 8.77 -16.13
C LEU A 70 1.76 8.53 -17.45
N PRO A 71 1.91 9.59 -18.27
CA PRO A 71 2.87 9.59 -19.38
C PRO A 71 4.30 9.37 -18.86
N ILE A 72 5.13 8.73 -19.67
CA ILE A 72 6.55 8.46 -19.33
C ILE A 72 7.31 9.75 -19.03
N ASP A 73 7.08 10.81 -19.81
CA ASP A 73 7.70 12.10 -19.57
C ASP A 73 7.36 12.70 -18.19
N SER A 74 6.11 12.53 -17.76
CA SER A 74 5.68 12.95 -16.42
C SER A 74 6.43 12.21 -15.31
N LEU A 75 6.58 10.89 -15.43
CA LEU A 75 7.37 10.08 -14.48
C LEU A 75 8.84 10.51 -14.48
N LYS A 76 9.42 10.74 -15.65
CA LYS A 76 10.80 11.23 -15.79
C LYS A 76 11.01 12.58 -15.10
N ARG A 77 10.09 13.53 -15.29
CA ARG A 77 10.14 14.86 -14.67
C ARG A 77 10.03 14.78 -13.14
N ILE A 78 9.17 13.91 -12.62
CA ILE A 78 9.02 13.68 -11.18
C ILE A 78 10.30 13.03 -10.62
N LEU A 79 10.75 11.93 -11.20
CA LEU A 79 11.94 11.21 -10.74
C LEU A 79 13.21 12.07 -10.80
N SER A 80 13.32 13.02 -11.75
CA SER A 80 14.47 13.94 -11.84
C SER A 80 14.62 14.88 -10.64
N ARG A 81 13.64 14.94 -9.72
CA ARG A 81 13.71 15.73 -8.48
C ARG A 81 14.37 14.99 -7.32
N PHE A 82 14.67 13.72 -7.48
CA PHE A 82 15.23 12.87 -6.44
C PHE A 82 16.57 12.28 -6.85
N SER A 83 17.44 12.04 -5.88
CA SER A 83 18.66 11.26 -6.06
C SER A 83 18.34 9.79 -5.80
N TYR A 84 18.68 8.90 -6.74
CA TYR A 84 18.46 7.46 -6.60
C TYR A 84 19.46 6.66 -7.44
N ASP A 85 19.65 5.40 -7.11
CA ASP A 85 20.51 4.45 -7.81
C ASP A 85 19.85 3.06 -7.92
N GLU A 86 20.60 2.06 -8.35
CA GLU A 86 20.14 0.67 -8.49
C GLU A 86 19.70 0.01 -7.17
N ASN A 87 20.10 0.55 -6.02
CA ASN A 87 19.73 0.06 -4.69
C ASN A 87 18.46 0.73 -4.15
N THR A 88 17.96 1.79 -4.78
CA THR A 88 16.69 2.42 -4.45
C THR A 88 15.55 1.52 -4.90
N GLU A 89 14.61 1.18 -4.00
CA GLU A 89 13.36 0.55 -4.42
C GLU A 89 12.44 1.59 -5.04
N ILE A 90 12.21 1.53 -6.35
CA ILE A 90 11.24 2.38 -7.04
C ILE A 90 10.06 1.54 -7.48
N THR A 91 8.95 1.70 -6.77
CA THR A 91 7.70 0.97 -7.02
C THR A 91 6.70 1.82 -7.80
N ILE A 92 5.98 1.19 -8.73
CA ILE A 92 4.79 1.77 -9.35
C ILE A 92 3.63 0.78 -9.32
N GLU A 93 2.44 1.27 -8.91
CA GLU A 93 1.20 0.51 -9.01
C GLU A 93 0.70 0.48 -10.46
N VAL A 94 0.31 -0.70 -10.91
CA VAL A 94 -0.10 -0.98 -12.29
C VAL A 94 -1.52 -1.56 -12.32
N ASN A 95 -2.40 -0.92 -13.08
CA ASN A 95 -3.63 -1.54 -13.52
C ASN A 95 -3.35 -2.23 -14.88
N PRO A 96 -3.73 -3.52 -15.06
CA PRO A 96 -3.40 -4.29 -16.27
C PRO A 96 -3.76 -3.61 -17.59
N LYS A 97 -4.84 -2.82 -17.65
CA LYS A 97 -5.27 -2.10 -18.88
C LYS A 97 -4.44 -0.86 -19.24
N THR A 98 -3.52 -0.42 -18.40
CA THR A 98 -2.87 0.90 -18.54
C THR A 98 -1.43 0.84 -19.02
N VAL A 99 -0.91 -0.35 -19.26
CA VAL A 99 0.46 -0.58 -19.70
C VAL A 99 0.54 -1.55 -20.88
N ASP A 100 1.53 -1.33 -21.70
CA ASP A 100 1.98 -2.24 -22.75
C ASP A 100 3.47 -2.55 -22.57
N ILE A 101 4.00 -3.40 -23.42
CA ILE A 101 5.41 -3.84 -23.35
C ILE A 101 6.39 -2.66 -23.53
N ASN A 102 6.05 -1.63 -24.30
CA ASN A 102 6.90 -0.48 -24.51
C ASN A 102 6.94 0.41 -23.28
N LYS A 103 5.78 0.66 -22.68
CA LYS A 103 5.68 1.41 -21.41
C LYS A 103 6.42 0.73 -20.27
N LEU A 104 6.33 -0.59 -20.17
CA LEU A 104 7.09 -1.38 -19.18
C LEU A 104 8.62 -1.31 -19.43
N LYS A 105 9.08 -1.27 -20.68
CA LYS A 105 10.50 -1.02 -20.99
C LYS A 105 10.94 0.37 -20.51
N GLU A 106 10.13 1.39 -20.79
CA GLU A 106 10.44 2.75 -20.35
C GLU A 106 10.47 2.87 -18.82
N TYR A 107 9.60 2.17 -18.09
CA TYR A 107 9.70 2.10 -16.63
C TYR A 107 11.08 1.58 -16.18
N ARG A 108 11.55 0.49 -16.80
CA ARG A 108 12.91 -0.03 -16.53
C ARG A 108 14.00 0.98 -16.82
N ASN A 109 13.90 1.70 -17.94
CA ASN A 109 14.86 2.73 -18.35
C ASN A 109 14.90 3.91 -17.36
N LEU A 110 13.79 4.21 -16.69
CA LEU A 110 13.67 5.23 -15.64
C LEU A 110 14.15 4.74 -14.26
N GLY A 111 14.60 3.47 -14.12
CA GLY A 111 15.04 2.92 -12.86
C GLY A 111 13.93 2.30 -12.00
N ILE A 112 12.67 2.31 -12.47
CA ILE A 112 11.57 1.61 -11.77
C ILE A 112 11.91 0.12 -11.77
N ASN A 113 12.04 -0.47 -10.58
CA ASN A 113 12.52 -1.84 -10.41
C ASN A 113 11.52 -2.78 -9.71
N ARG A 114 10.42 -2.23 -9.15
CA ARG A 114 9.33 -3.00 -8.55
C ARG A 114 7.99 -2.61 -9.16
N LEU A 115 7.15 -3.60 -9.49
CA LEU A 115 5.76 -3.40 -9.91
C LEU A 115 4.81 -3.96 -8.86
N SER A 116 3.70 -3.26 -8.59
CA SER A 116 2.55 -3.79 -7.84
C SER A 116 1.38 -3.87 -8.82
N ILE A 117 1.00 -5.07 -9.22
CA ILE A 117 -0.01 -5.29 -10.26
C ILE A 117 -1.33 -5.68 -9.62
N GLY A 118 -2.30 -4.78 -9.69
CA GLY A 118 -3.62 -4.99 -9.11
C GLY A 118 -4.48 -5.95 -9.91
N ILE A 119 -4.33 -7.25 -9.69
CA ILE A 119 -5.13 -8.30 -10.33
C ILE A 119 -6.47 -8.51 -9.63
N GLN A 120 -6.48 -8.42 -8.31
CA GLN A 120 -7.58 -8.61 -7.34
C GLN A 120 -8.10 -10.05 -7.27
N THR A 121 -8.46 -10.69 -8.36
CA THR A 121 -8.92 -12.07 -8.49
C THR A 121 -8.74 -12.54 -9.94
N PHE A 122 -8.67 -13.84 -10.16
CA PHE A 122 -8.71 -14.44 -11.51
C PHE A 122 -10.12 -14.93 -11.88
N ASN A 123 -11.13 -14.57 -11.11
CA ASN A 123 -12.53 -14.83 -11.44
C ASN A 123 -13.14 -13.61 -12.12
N ASP A 124 -13.47 -13.72 -13.41
CA ASP A 124 -13.97 -12.61 -14.23
C ASP A 124 -15.33 -12.08 -13.75
N GLU A 125 -16.17 -12.89 -13.14
CA GLU A 125 -17.44 -12.43 -12.56
C GLU A 125 -17.17 -11.56 -11.32
N ASN A 126 -16.24 -11.96 -10.46
CA ASN A 126 -15.82 -11.14 -9.33
C ASN A 126 -15.16 -9.83 -9.80
N LEU A 127 -14.34 -9.85 -10.86
CA LEU A 127 -13.77 -8.63 -11.45
C LEU A 127 -14.86 -7.67 -11.91
N LYS A 128 -15.93 -8.16 -12.55
CA LYS A 128 -17.11 -7.34 -12.93
C LYS A 128 -17.80 -6.76 -11.69
N VAL A 129 -18.03 -7.56 -10.66
CA VAL A 129 -18.64 -7.12 -9.40
C VAL A 129 -17.79 -6.04 -8.75
N LEU A 130 -16.47 -6.20 -8.68
CA LEU A 130 -15.52 -5.21 -8.19
C LEU A 130 -15.47 -3.93 -9.04
N GLY A 131 -16.01 -3.96 -10.27
CA GLY A 131 -15.98 -2.85 -11.20
C GLY A 131 -14.63 -2.68 -11.90
N ARG A 132 -13.83 -3.76 -11.96
CA ARG A 132 -12.54 -3.76 -12.69
C ARG A 132 -12.78 -3.65 -14.20
N ILE A 133 -11.81 -3.04 -14.89
CA ILE A 133 -11.87 -2.82 -16.35
C ILE A 133 -11.11 -3.89 -17.14
N HIS A 134 -10.32 -4.72 -16.45
CA HIS A 134 -9.55 -5.82 -17.01
C HIS A 134 -10.20 -7.17 -16.67
N ASN A 135 -9.86 -8.20 -17.41
CA ASN A 135 -10.17 -9.60 -17.16
C ASN A 135 -8.91 -10.38 -16.69
N SER A 136 -9.10 -11.64 -16.30
CA SER A 136 -8.03 -12.49 -15.78
C SER A 136 -6.91 -12.75 -16.79
N GLU A 137 -7.22 -12.89 -18.07
CA GLU A 137 -6.23 -13.10 -19.15
C GLU A 137 -5.34 -11.88 -19.31
N GLU A 138 -5.91 -10.68 -19.33
CA GLU A 138 -5.17 -9.42 -19.43
C GLU A 138 -4.24 -9.20 -18.22
N ALA A 139 -4.65 -9.61 -17.01
CA ALA A 139 -3.80 -9.56 -15.84
C ALA A 139 -2.56 -10.49 -15.97
N ILE A 140 -2.77 -11.70 -16.46
CA ILE A 140 -1.70 -12.67 -16.73
C ILE A 140 -0.77 -12.16 -17.86
N GLU A 141 -1.33 -11.58 -18.91
CA GLU A 141 -0.57 -11.03 -20.03
C GLU A 141 0.37 -9.92 -19.57
N VAL A 142 -0.11 -8.96 -18.75
CA VAL A 142 0.73 -7.88 -18.22
C VAL A 142 1.86 -8.43 -17.35
N TYR A 143 1.57 -9.40 -16.49
CA TYR A 143 2.61 -10.07 -15.71
C TYR A 143 3.70 -10.68 -16.62
N ASN A 144 3.29 -11.40 -17.66
CA ASN A 144 4.20 -12.03 -18.60
C ASN A 144 5.02 -10.99 -19.41
N MET A 145 4.38 -9.87 -19.80
CA MET A 145 5.09 -8.74 -20.45
C MET A 145 6.13 -8.13 -19.49
N ALA A 146 5.78 -7.94 -18.20
CA ALA A 146 6.72 -7.43 -17.20
C ALA A 146 7.94 -8.36 -17.04
N ARG A 147 7.72 -9.67 -16.97
CA ARG A 147 8.81 -10.65 -16.94
C ARG A 147 9.67 -10.59 -18.20
N LYS A 148 9.05 -10.51 -19.37
CA LYS A 148 9.76 -10.45 -20.68
C LYS A 148 10.66 -9.22 -20.79
N VAL A 149 10.30 -8.07 -20.20
CA VAL A 149 11.14 -6.88 -20.17
C VAL A 149 12.13 -6.85 -19.00
N GLY A 150 12.16 -7.89 -18.17
CA GLY A 150 13.21 -8.12 -17.16
C GLY A 150 12.90 -7.60 -15.77
N PHE A 151 11.63 -7.36 -15.40
CA PHE A 151 11.27 -7.12 -13.99
C PHE A 151 11.50 -8.40 -13.17
N LYS A 152 12.25 -8.26 -12.07
CA LYS A 152 12.60 -9.35 -11.14
C LYS A 152 11.91 -9.19 -9.77
N ASN A 153 11.22 -8.08 -9.53
CA ASN A 153 10.47 -7.81 -8.31
C ASN A 153 9.05 -7.38 -8.70
N ILE A 154 8.11 -8.33 -8.64
CA ILE A 154 6.71 -8.10 -8.99
C ILE A 154 5.85 -8.55 -7.82
N SER A 155 5.02 -7.61 -7.32
CA SER A 155 3.89 -7.90 -6.46
C SER A 155 2.65 -8.18 -7.30
N LEU A 156 1.91 -9.21 -6.95
CA LEU A 156 0.56 -9.42 -7.42
C LEU A 156 -0.40 -9.12 -6.27
N ASP A 157 -1.29 -8.14 -6.48
CA ASP A 157 -2.21 -7.71 -5.45
C ASP A 157 -3.56 -8.38 -5.66
N SER A 158 -4.01 -9.14 -4.67
CA SER A 158 -5.23 -9.94 -4.67
C SER A 158 -6.13 -9.60 -3.50
N MET A 159 -7.38 -9.97 -3.60
CA MET A 159 -8.39 -9.76 -2.55
C MET A 159 -9.09 -11.05 -2.21
N PHE A 160 -9.49 -11.19 -0.96
CA PHE A 160 -10.38 -12.26 -0.50
C PHE A 160 -11.58 -11.69 0.25
N SER A 161 -12.48 -12.54 0.71
CA SER A 161 -13.74 -12.12 1.36
C SER A 161 -14.64 -11.28 0.42
N LEU A 162 -14.56 -11.55 -0.89
CA LEU A 162 -15.37 -10.87 -1.90
C LEU A 162 -16.85 -11.28 -1.80
N PRO A 163 -17.80 -10.44 -2.25
CA PRO A 163 -19.22 -10.82 -2.27
C PRO A 163 -19.44 -12.16 -2.97
N ASN A 164 -20.06 -13.11 -2.26
CA ASN A 164 -20.34 -14.48 -2.72
C ASN A 164 -19.08 -15.33 -3.04
N GLN A 165 -17.89 -14.91 -2.63
CA GLN A 165 -16.70 -15.73 -2.80
C GLN A 165 -16.75 -16.94 -1.86
N THR A 166 -16.51 -18.12 -2.41
CA THR A 166 -16.34 -19.35 -1.64
C THR A 166 -14.87 -19.66 -1.39
N LEU A 167 -14.59 -20.51 -0.41
CA LEU A 167 -13.23 -21.00 -0.16
C LEU A 167 -12.62 -21.68 -1.40
N GLU A 168 -13.41 -22.40 -2.18
CA GLU A 168 -12.93 -23.05 -3.40
C GLU A 168 -12.55 -22.03 -4.49
N MET A 169 -13.29 -20.95 -4.63
CA MET A 169 -12.91 -19.85 -5.54
C MET A 169 -11.58 -19.21 -5.13
N LEU A 170 -11.38 -18.98 -3.83
CA LEU A 170 -10.12 -18.48 -3.29
C LEU A 170 -8.96 -19.44 -3.56
N LYS A 171 -9.15 -20.74 -3.37
CA LYS A 171 -8.12 -21.76 -3.66
C LYS A 171 -7.67 -21.70 -5.12
N ILE A 172 -8.61 -21.57 -6.06
CA ILE A 172 -8.30 -21.43 -7.49
C ILE A 172 -7.48 -20.15 -7.76
N ASP A 173 -7.83 -19.03 -7.12
CA ASP A 173 -7.07 -17.78 -7.26
C ASP A 173 -5.64 -17.95 -6.73
N LEU A 174 -5.47 -18.56 -5.56
CA LEU A 174 -4.15 -18.84 -4.98
C LEU A 174 -3.30 -19.78 -5.84
N GLU A 175 -3.90 -20.82 -6.42
CA GLU A 175 -3.19 -21.72 -7.35
C GLU A 175 -2.66 -20.96 -8.57
N LYS A 176 -3.49 -20.09 -9.17
CA LYS A 176 -3.08 -19.25 -10.31
C LYS A 176 -1.99 -18.24 -9.93
N LEU A 177 -2.07 -17.61 -8.74
CA LEU A 177 -1.01 -16.76 -8.20
C LEU A 177 0.32 -17.50 -8.12
N ILE A 178 0.32 -18.70 -7.56
CA ILE A 178 1.53 -19.52 -7.40
C ILE A 178 2.08 -20.01 -8.74
N LEU A 179 1.23 -20.32 -9.72
CA LEU A 179 1.68 -20.70 -11.07
C LEU A 179 2.43 -19.54 -11.77
N LEU A 180 2.05 -18.30 -11.52
CA LEU A 180 2.78 -17.13 -12.01
C LEU A 180 4.11 -16.92 -11.28
N ASN A 181 4.26 -17.46 -10.07
CA ASN A 181 5.50 -17.44 -9.28
C ASN A 181 6.08 -16.03 -9.04
N PRO A 182 5.27 -15.05 -8.57
CA PRO A 182 5.77 -13.71 -8.25
C PRO A 182 6.77 -13.73 -7.09
N GLU A 183 7.49 -12.65 -6.87
CA GLU A 183 8.36 -12.49 -5.70
C GLU A 183 7.57 -12.06 -4.46
N HIS A 184 6.46 -11.37 -4.70
CA HIS A 184 5.65 -10.78 -3.63
C HIS A 184 4.16 -10.95 -3.93
N ILE A 185 3.36 -11.13 -2.90
CA ILE A 185 1.90 -11.24 -2.96
C ILE A 185 1.33 -10.32 -1.89
N SER A 186 0.54 -9.33 -2.31
CA SER A 186 -0.36 -8.59 -1.42
C SER A 186 -1.73 -9.25 -1.48
N ILE A 187 -2.26 -9.68 -0.34
CA ILE A 187 -3.59 -10.26 -0.29
C ILE A 187 -4.34 -9.74 0.95
N TYR A 188 -5.44 -9.04 0.72
CA TYR A 188 -6.18 -8.35 1.76
C TYR A 188 -7.67 -8.62 1.65
N SER A 189 -8.33 -8.64 2.81
CA SER A 189 -9.78 -8.76 2.90
C SER A 189 -10.47 -7.54 2.31
N LEU A 190 -11.63 -7.75 1.71
CA LEU A 190 -12.49 -6.65 1.29
C LEU A 190 -12.98 -5.86 2.51
N ILE A 191 -12.67 -4.57 2.55
CA ILE A 191 -13.20 -3.64 3.54
C ILE A 191 -14.40 -2.88 2.94
N TRP A 192 -15.46 -2.74 3.72
CA TRP A 192 -16.71 -2.07 3.31
C TRP A 192 -16.69 -0.60 3.71
N GLU A 193 -15.93 0.20 2.99
CA GLU A 193 -15.69 1.62 3.29
C GLU A 193 -16.88 2.50 2.97
N GLU A 194 -17.23 3.41 3.91
CA GLU A 194 -18.28 4.42 3.70
C GLU A 194 -17.98 5.28 2.47
N GLY A 195 -19.05 5.72 1.79
CA GLY A 195 -18.92 6.50 0.56
C GLY A 195 -18.68 5.69 -0.70
N THR A 196 -18.32 4.39 -0.60
CA THR A 196 -18.16 3.51 -1.76
C THR A 196 -19.50 3.03 -2.33
N LYS A 197 -19.47 2.53 -3.56
CA LYS A 197 -20.66 1.88 -4.13
C LYS A 197 -20.99 0.59 -3.38
N PHE A 198 -19.98 -0.18 -2.96
CA PHE A 198 -20.18 -1.41 -2.21
C PHE A 198 -20.89 -1.17 -0.89
N PHE A 199 -20.48 -0.15 -0.13
CA PHE A 199 -21.14 0.18 1.13
C PHE A 199 -22.63 0.59 0.92
N ARG A 200 -22.91 1.36 -0.14
CA ARG A 200 -24.31 1.69 -0.48
C ARG A 200 -25.12 0.46 -0.87
N ASP A 201 -24.54 -0.47 -1.64
CA ASP A 201 -25.20 -1.70 -2.05
C ASP A 201 -25.40 -2.67 -0.88
N LEU A 202 -24.46 -2.70 0.08
CA LEU A 202 -24.60 -3.41 1.37
C LEU A 202 -25.77 -2.86 2.18
N LYS A 203 -25.81 -1.54 2.39
CA LYS A 203 -26.92 -0.88 3.15
C LYS A 203 -28.27 -1.05 2.46
N ALA A 204 -28.30 -1.19 1.15
CA ALA A 204 -29.50 -1.47 0.37
C ALA A 204 -29.88 -2.96 0.33
N GLY A 205 -29.13 -3.85 0.98
CA GLY A 205 -29.37 -5.28 1.00
C GLY A 205 -29.10 -6.00 -0.35
N LYS A 206 -28.41 -5.34 -1.29
CA LYS A 206 -28.05 -5.91 -2.61
C LYS A 206 -26.80 -6.77 -2.54
N LEU A 207 -25.91 -6.46 -1.62
CA LEU A 207 -24.71 -7.24 -1.31
C LEU A 207 -24.75 -7.64 0.16
N LYS A 208 -23.95 -8.65 0.50
CA LYS A 208 -23.77 -9.12 1.87
C LYS A 208 -22.28 -9.25 2.15
N GLU A 209 -21.91 -8.98 3.38
CA GLU A 209 -20.58 -9.30 3.89
C GLU A 209 -20.37 -10.81 3.92
N THR A 210 -19.13 -11.23 3.78
CA THR A 210 -18.75 -12.61 4.05
C THR A 210 -18.93 -12.88 5.54
N ASP A 211 -19.37 -14.07 5.88
CA ASP A 211 -19.45 -14.51 7.27
C ASP A 211 -18.07 -14.49 7.92
N ASN A 212 -17.97 -14.03 9.17
CA ASN A 212 -16.70 -13.86 9.86
C ASN A 212 -15.91 -15.17 10.01
N ASP A 213 -16.62 -16.31 10.27
CA ASP A 213 -15.96 -17.62 10.39
C ASP A 213 -15.40 -18.08 9.05
N LEU A 214 -16.11 -17.78 7.96
CA LEU A 214 -15.62 -18.08 6.60
C LEU A 214 -14.43 -17.18 6.25
N GLU A 215 -14.47 -15.90 6.57
CA GLU A 215 -13.35 -14.96 6.35
C GLU A 215 -12.11 -15.40 7.12
N ALA A 216 -12.25 -15.76 8.40
CA ALA A 216 -11.17 -16.29 9.22
C ALA A 216 -10.60 -17.60 8.61
N THR A 217 -11.47 -18.52 8.19
CA THR A 217 -11.06 -19.75 7.51
C THR A 217 -10.29 -19.47 6.21
N MET A 218 -10.74 -18.49 5.42
CA MET A 218 -10.03 -18.05 4.20
C MET A 218 -8.65 -17.51 4.51
N TYR A 219 -8.54 -16.67 5.54
CA TYR A 219 -7.26 -16.06 5.92
C TYR A 219 -6.27 -17.11 6.46
N GLU A 220 -6.71 -18.02 7.31
CA GLU A 220 -5.89 -19.15 7.78
C GLU A 220 -5.40 -20.00 6.61
N TYR A 221 -6.29 -20.33 5.67
CA TYR A 221 -5.92 -21.07 4.48
C TYR A 221 -4.88 -20.35 3.62
N ILE A 222 -5.02 -19.01 3.42
CA ILE A 222 -4.04 -18.20 2.69
C ILE A 222 -2.67 -18.32 3.34
N ILE A 223 -2.59 -18.15 4.66
CA ILE A 223 -1.32 -18.21 5.42
C ILE A 223 -0.65 -19.55 5.23
N ASP A 224 -1.36 -20.63 5.49
CA ASP A 224 -0.82 -21.98 5.42
C ASP A 224 -0.43 -22.37 3.99
N TYR A 225 -1.26 -22.04 3.03
CA TYR A 225 -1.01 -22.34 1.62
C TYR A 225 0.22 -21.60 1.09
N LEU A 226 0.30 -20.29 1.26
CA LEU A 226 1.43 -19.49 0.78
C LEU A 226 2.73 -19.85 1.49
N LYS A 227 2.68 -20.14 2.79
CA LYS A 227 3.82 -20.64 3.55
C LYS A 227 4.31 -22.00 3.00
N SER A 228 3.40 -22.91 2.66
CA SER A 228 3.73 -24.20 2.04
C SER A 228 4.39 -24.08 0.67
N LYS A 229 4.19 -22.93 0.00
CA LYS A 229 4.79 -22.58 -1.30
C LYS A 229 6.07 -21.76 -1.19
N GLY A 230 6.59 -21.56 0.03
CA GLY A 230 7.86 -20.86 0.28
C GLY A 230 7.76 -19.35 0.40
N TYR A 231 6.56 -18.78 0.56
CA TYR A 231 6.37 -17.36 0.86
C TYR A 231 6.37 -17.12 2.36
N GLY A 232 7.22 -16.19 2.81
CA GLY A 232 7.22 -15.71 4.19
C GLY A 232 6.07 -14.72 4.41
N HIS A 233 5.27 -14.94 5.45
CA HIS A 233 4.27 -13.99 5.92
C HIS A 233 4.97 -12.94 6.77
N TYR A 234 5.38 -11.80 6.19
CA TYR A 234 6.24 -10.83 6.85
C TYR A 234 5.48 -9.66 7.50
N GLU A 235 4.27 -9.37 7.03
CA GLU A 235 3.31 -8.45 7.65
C GLU A 235 1.87 -8.88 7.31
N ILE A 236 0.86 -8.28 7.95
CA ILE A 236 -0.53 -8.79 8.00
C ILE A 236 -1.09 -9.15 6.62
N SER A 237 -0.89 -8.31 5.60
CA SER A 237 -1.50 -8.49 4.29
C SER A 237 -0.51 -8.89 3.20
N ASN A 238 0.78 -9.06 3.53
CA ASN A 238 1.81 -9.25 2.53
C ASN A 238 2.69 -10.47 2.79
N PHE A 239 2.95 -11.17 1.70
CA PHE A 239 3.77 -12.37 1.65
C PHE A 239 4.86 -12.20 0.59
N SER A 240 6.06 -12.66 0.87
CA SER A 240 7.15 -12.56 -0.08
C SER A 240 8.07 -13.78 -0.06
N LYS A 241 8.80 -13.99 -1.15
CA LYS A 241 10.03 -14.76 -1.11
C LYS A 241 11.06 -14.00 -0.28
N LYS A 242 12.04 -14.70 0.25
CA LYS A 242 13.12 -14.10 1.04
C LYS A 242 13.79 -12.96 0.24
N ASP A 243 14.04 -11.84 0.90
CA ASP A 243 14.68 -10.61 0.38
C ASP A 243 13.82 -9.81 -0.63
N PHE A 244 12.49 -10.12 -0.74
CA PHE A 244 11.54 -9.40 -1.59
C PHE A 244 10.39 -8.75 -0.82
N GLU A 245 10.56 -8.56 0.48
CA GLU A 245 9.65 -7.75 1.29
C GLU A 245 9.58 -6.32 0.72
N ALA A 246 8.37 -5.75 0.63
CA ALA A 246 8.19 -4.38 0.16
C ALA A 246 8.86 -3.41 1.14
N ARG A 247 9.99 -2.84 0.74
CA ARG A 247 10.79 -1.96 1.60
C ARG A 247 10.02 -0.70 1.96
N HIS A 248 9.31 -0.11 0.98
CA HIS A 248 8.52 1.08 1.21
C HIS A 248 7.39 0.85 2.21
N ASN A 249 6.64 -0.27 2.10
CA ASN A 249 5.57 -0.58 3.06
C ASN A 249 6.14 -0.83 4.47
N SER A 250 7.30 -1.48 4.54
CA SER A 250 7.96 -1.78 5.82
C SER A 250 8.33 -0.53 6.61
N ILE A 251 8.65 0.60 5.95
CA ILE A 251 8.98 1.85 6.66
C ILE A 251 7.79 2.39 7.47
N TYR A 252 6.57 2.19 7.01
CA TYR A 252 5.36 2.59 7.74
C TYR A 252 5.23 1.81 9.05
N TRP A 253 5.47 0.50 8.97
CA TRP A 253 5.39 -0.39 10.13
C TRP A 253 6.57 -0.24 11.08
N GLU A 254 7.70 0.26 10.59
CA GLU A 254 8.86 0.66 11.41
C GLU A 254 8.75 2.08 11.97
N ASN A 255 7.61 2.75 11.77
CA ASN A 255 7.36 4.14 12.17
C ASN A 255 8.47 5.12 11.74
N LYS A 256 9.03 4.91 10.53
CA LYS A 256 10.09 5.74 9.96
C LYS A 256 9.52 6.95 9.22
N ASN A 257 10.36 7.98 9.07
CA ASN A 257 10.03 9.16 8.29
C ASN A 257 9.84 8.85 6.80
N TYR A 258 8.83 9.46 6.23
CA TYR A 258 8.59 9.46 4.79
C TYR A 258 7.88 10.74 4.35
N LEU A 259 8.22 11.20 3.15
CA LEU A 259 7.59 12.34 2.51
C LEU A 259 6.38 11.86 1.70
N GLY A 260 5.20 12.37 2.01
CA GLY A 260 3.99 12.14 1.22
C GLY A 260 3.72 13.34 0.30
N LEU A 261 3.63 13.09 -1.00
CA LEU A 261 3.42 14.12 -2.03
C LEU A 261 2.15 13.86 -2.82
N GLY A 262 1.49 14.94 -3.18
CA GLY A 262 0.29 14.90 -4.01
C GLY A 262 -1.02 14.97 -3.23
N LEU A 263 -2.12 14.94 -3.96
CA LEU A 263 -3.49 15.06 -3.43
C LEU A 263 -3.77 13.95 -2.41
N SER A 264 -4.27 14.28 -1.23
CA SER A 264 -4.57 13.34 -0.12
C SER A 264 -3.38 12.54 0.41
N ALA A 265 -2.16 12.78 -0.06
CA ALA A 265 -1.00 12.07 0.45
C ALA A 265 -0.80 12.39 1.94
N ALA A 266 -0.55 11.34 2.71
CA ALA A 266 -0.09 11.49 4.09
C ALA A 266 1.44 11.40 4.15
N GLY A 267 2.05 12.04 5.15
CA GLY A 267 3.48 12.00 5.40
C GLY A 267 3.81 12.03 6.89
N TYR A 268 5.03 11.61 7.22
CA TYR A 268 5.56 11.64 8.58
C TYR A 268 7.02 12.12 8.56
N LEU A 269 7.25 13.32 9.09
CA LEU A 269 8.53 14.03 9.02
C LEU A 269 8.94 14.54 10.41
N GLY A 270 9.95 13.92 11.02
CA GLY A 270 10.36 14.23 12.38
C GLY A 270 9.27 13.83 13.38
N ASN A 271 8.62 14.84 13.98
CA ASN A 271 7.46 14.63 14.85
C ASN A 271 6.15 15.12 14.23
N LEU A 272 6.15 15.44 12.96
CA LEU A 272 4.96 15.94 12.25
C LEU A 272 4.35 14.85 11.39
N ARG A 273 3.11 14.45 11.70
CA ARG A 273 2.23 13.76 10.77
C ARG A 273 1.35 14.76 10.07
N TYR A 274 1.14 14.56 8.78
CA TYR A 274 0.30 15.45 7.98
C TYR A 274 -0.43 14.69 6.88
N LYS A 275 -1.48 15.32 6.37
CA LYS A 275 -2.21 14.86 5.19
C LYS A 275 -2.56 16.06 4.32
N ASN A 276 -2.36 15.92 3.03
CA ASN A 276 -2.68 16.94 2.05
C ASN A 276 -4.19 17.02 1.78
N PHE A 277 -4.64 18.17 1.29
CA PHE A 277 -6.03 18.37 0.85
C PHE A 277 -6.48 17.26 -0.11
N PHE A 278 -7.74 16.85 0.02
CA PHE A 278 -8.35 15.84 -0.84
C PHE A 278 -9.12 16.44 -2.02
N HIS A 279 -9.34 17.76 -2.06
CA HIS A 279 -9.92 18.47 -3.19
C HIS A 279 -8.83 19.14 -4.03
N LEU A 280 -8.83 18.90 -5.36
CA LEU A 280 -7.85 19.49 -6.28
C LEU A 280 -7.81 21.03 -6.21
N LYS A 281 -8.97 21.68 -6.02
CA LYS A 281 -9.03 23.12 -5.95
C LYS A 281 -8.20 23.65 -4.78
N ASP A 282 -8.41 23.09 -3.58
CA ASP A 282 -7.74 23.54 -2.37
C ASP A 282 -6.23 23.24 -2.42
N TYR A 283 -5.88 22.05 -2.96
CA TYR A 283 -4.50 21.65 -3.22
C TYR A 283 -3.79 22.65 -4.16
N TYR A 284 -4.40 23.05 -5.27
CA TYR A 284 -3.84 24.00 -6.20
C TYR A 284 -3.78 25.42 -5.61
N ASP A 285 -4.84 25.88 -4.95
CA ASP A 285 -4.93 27.21 -4.35
C ASP A 285 -3.82 27.48 -3.31
N LYS A 286 -3.41 26.43 -2.55
CA LYS A 286 -2.27 26.52 -1.62
C LYS A 286 -0.94 26.63 -2.38
N LEU A 287 -0.74 25.76 -3.35
CA LEU A 287 0.50 25.74 -4.13
C LEU A 287 0.66 27.02 -4.96
N ASP A 288 -0.42 27.65 -5.43
CA ASP A 288 -0.35 28.95 -6.12
C ASP A 288 0.17 30.07 -5.22
N LYS A 289 -0.06 29.94 -3.93
CA LYS A 289 0.48 30.86 -2.90
C LYS A 289 1.87 30.45 -2.40
N ASN A 290 2.51 29.43 -2.99
CA ASN A 290 3.75 28.81 -2.52
C ASN A 290 3.68 28.30 -1.06
N ILE A 291 2.51 27.79 -0.65
CA ILE A 291 2.26 27.17 0.66
C ILE A 291 2.07 25.67 0.44
N LEU A 292 2.60 24.84 1.35
CA LEU A 292 2.37 23.39 1.34
C LEU A 292 0.86 23.08 1.45
N PRO A 293 0.35 22.13 0.68
CA PRO A 293 -1.07 21.83 0.59
C PRO A 293 -1.58 20.94 1.72
N ILE A 294 -1.11 21.18 2.93
CA ILE A 294 -1.44 20.41 4.13
C ILE A 294 -2.81 20.84 4.64
N ASP A 295 -3.71 19.88 4.82
CA ASP A 295 -5.06 20.02 5.38
C ASP A 295 -5.08 19.62 6.86
N GLU A 296 -4.61 18.41 7.15
CA GLU A 296 -4.51 17.88 8.51
C GLU A 296 -3.05 17.90 8.97
N ARG A 297 -2.85 18.29 10.23
CA ARG A 297 -1.52 18.41 10.82
C ARG A 297 -1.56 18.00 12.29
N GLU A 298 -0.68 17.09 12.67
CA GLU A 298 -0.53 16.58 14.03
C GLU A 298 0.96 16.64 14.43
N GLU A 299 1.26 17.42 15.47
CA GLU A 299 2.60 17.47 16.06
C GLU A 299 2.66 16.48 17.23
N LEU A 300 3.40 15.40 17.04
CA LEU A 300 3.49 14.30 17.97
C LEU A 300 4.42 14.63 19.15
N THR A 301 3.99 14.30 20.36
CA THR A 301 4.86 14.23 21.52
C THR A 301 5.73 12.96 21.48
N ALA A 302 6.71 12.85 22.38
CA ALA A 302 7.50 11.62 22.49
C ALA A 302 6.63 10.41 22.87
N ASN A 303 5.57 10.61 23.67
CA ASN A 303 4.61 9.57 24.03
C ASN A 303 3.80 9.12 22.82
N ASP A 304 3.29 10.06 22.01
CA ASP A 304 2.55 9.74 20.79
C ASP A 304 3.40 8.93 19.80
N ILE A 305 4.68 9.32 19.62
CA ILE A 305 5.62 8.60 18.77
C ILE A 305 5.82 7.17 19.26
N GLU A 306 5.98 6.98 20.58
CA GLU A 306 6.12 5.66 21.16
C GLU A 306 4.83 4.84 21.02
N GLN A 307 3.66 5.44 21.26
CA GLN A 307 2.36 4.79 21.06
C GLN A 307 2.17 4.35 19.61
N TYR A 308 2.42 5.24 18.64
CA TYR A 308 2.38 4.90 17.20
C TYR A 308 3.31 3.74 16.86
N ARG A 309 4.47 3.63 17.50
CA ARG A 309 5.40 2.52 17.29
C ARG A 309 4.76 1.17 17.60
N TYR A 310 3.87 1.08 18.60
CA TYR A 310 3.10 -0.14 18.88
C TYR A 310 1.94 -0.32 17.92
N LEU A 311 1.18 0.74 17.63
CA LEU A 311 0.03 0.70 16.74
C LEU A 311 0.38 0.18 15.35
N VAL A 312 1.56 0.52 14.83
CA VAL A 312 1.99 0.08 13.50
C VAL A 312 3.00 -1.07 13.55
N GLY A 313 3.85 -1.14 14.58
CA GLY A 313 5.00 -2.05 14.62
C GLY A 313 4.62 -3.52 14.73
N PHE A 314 3.54 -3.84 15.43
CA PHE A 314 3.05 -5.22 15.53
C PHE A 314 2.46 -5.76 14.22
N ARG A 315 2.32 -4.93 13.18
CA ARG A 315 1.99 -5.43 11.84
C ARG A 315 3.11 -6.25 11.23
N LEU A 316 4.38 -6.02 11.62
CA LEU A 316 5.52 -6.83 11.19
C LEU A 316 5.55 -8.16 11.95
N LEU A 317 5.50 -9.27 11.22
CA LEU A 317 5.47 -10.63 11.77
C LEU A 317 6.85 -11.30 11.77
N ASN A 318 7.79 -10.75 11.01
CA ASN A 318 9.16 -11.26 10.89
C ASN A 318 10.15 -10.59 11.86
N LYS A 319 9.79 -9.43 12.45
CA LYS A 319 10.60 -8.67 13.40
C LYS A 319 9.91 -8.60 14.75
N SER A 320 10.68 -8.85 15.83
CA SER A 320 10.18 -8.63 17.20
C SER A 320 10.20 -7.14 17.54
N LEU A 321 9.15 -6.67 18.22
CA LEU A 321 9.07 -5.36 18.79
C LEU A 321 9.55 -5.44 20.25
N ILE A 322 10.62 -4.68 20.57
CA ILE A 322 11.18 -4.61 21.93
C ILE A 322 10.40 -3.53 22.68
N PRO A 323 9.65 -3.86 23.74
CA PRO A 323 8.87 -2.86 24.47
C PRO A 323 9.79 -1.91 25.24
N SER A 324 9.38 -0.65 25.35
CA SER A 324 9.92 0.27 26.33
C SER A 324 9.49 -0.16 27.75
N LYS A 325 10.14 0.42 28.76
CA LYS A 325 9.82 0.10 30.16
C LYS A 325 8.36 0.35 30.50
N GLU A 326 7.75 1.37 29.91
CA GLU A 326 6.37 1.77 30.10
C GLU A 326 5.37 0.73 29.57
N TYR A 327 5.65 0.14 28.40
CA TYR A 327 4.77 -0.83 27.74
C TYR A 327 5.11 -2.31 28.05
N LEU A 328 6.15 -2.56 28.85
CA LEU A 328 6.60 -3.93 29.15
C LEU A 328 5.51 -4.74 29.87
N GLU A 329 4.92 -4.18 30.93
CA GLU A 329 3.86 -4.85 31.69
C GLU A 329 2.64 -5.14 30.81
N LYS A 330 2.24 -4.19 29.94
CA LYS A 330 1.14 -4.38 28.97
C LYS A 330 1.45 -5.53 28.02
N CYS A 331 2.68 -5.62 27.49
CA CYS A 331 3.09 -6.74 26.63
C CYS A 331 3.11 -8.08 27.37
N GLU A 332 3.50 -8.12 28.64
CA GLU A 332 3.47 -9.33 29.46
C GLU A 332 2.04 -9.81 29.75
N ILE A 333 1.08 -8.89 29.93
CA ILE A 333 -0.34 -9.21 30.07
C ILE A 333 -0.86 -9.81 28.75
N LEU A 334 -0.59 -9.16 27.61
CA LEU A 334 -1.02 -9.63 26.29
C LEU A 334 -0.37 -10.96 25.88
N GLU A 335 0.83 -11.26 26.37
CA GLU A 335 1.46 -12.59 26.23
C GLU A 335 0.67 -13.64 27.02
N LYS A 336 0.31 -13.38 28.28
CA LYS A 336 -0.50 -14.29 29.12
C LYS A 336 -1.88 -14.53 28.51
N GLU A 337 -2.45 -13.53 27.87
CA GLU A 337 -3.71 -13.61 27.15
C GLU A 337 -3.59 -14.25 25.76
N ALA A 338 -2.38 -14.68 25.40
CA ALA A 338 -2.04 -15.33 24.15
C ALA A 338 -2.24 -14.46 22.87
N TYR A 339 -2.21 -13.12 22.99
CA TYR A 339 -2.12 -12.23 21.83
C TYR A 339 -0.71 -12.07 21.29
N LEU A 340 0.28 -12.12 22.19
CA LEU A 340 1.69 -11.99 21.85
C LEU A 340 2.45 -13.28 22.14
N VAL A 341 3.58 -13.43 21.45
CA VAL A 341 4.58 -14.47 21.70
C VAL A 341 5.93 -13.81 21.87
N LYS A 342 6.64 -14.15 22.92
CA LYS A 342 8.01 -13.70 23.13
C LYS A 342 8.95 -14.28 22.09
N LYS A 343 9.73 -13.44 21.45
CA LYS A 343 10.72 -13.82 20.45
C LYS A 343 11.97 -12.97 20.64
N GLU A 344 13.11 -13.62 20.87
CA GLU A 344 14.36 -12.95 21.19
C GLU A 344 14.18 -12.01 22.41
N ASN A 345 14.46 -10.72 22.24
CA ASN A 345 14.34 -9.71 23.31
C ASN A 345 13.02 -8.92 23.23
N GLY A 346 12.06 -9.33 22.39
CA GLY A 346 10.81 -8.60 22.17
C GLY A 346 9.62 -9.54 21.98
N TYR A 347 8.61 -9.02 21.35
CA TYR A 347 7.33 -9.70 21.12
C TYR A 347 6.92 -9.64 19.63
N ILE A 348 6.23 -10.65 19.17
CA ILE A 348 5.53 -10.71 17.89
C ILE A 348 4.07 -11.11 18.15
N LEU A 349 3.19 -10.86 17.18
CA LEU A 349 1.83 -11.40 17.24
C LEU A 349 1.82 -12.93 17.26
N SER A 350 0.97 -13.48 18.10
CA SER A 350 0.56 -14.89 18.01
C SER A 350 -0.46 -15.08 16.87
N SER A 351 -0.86 -16.32 16.57
CA SER A 351 -1.98 -16.59 15.68
C SER A 351 -3.27 -15.92 16.17
N LYS A 352 -3.56 -15.96 17.48
CA LYS A 352 -4.72 -15.28 18.07
C LYS A 352 -4.62 -13.75 17.88
N GLY A 353 -3.47 -13.15 18.17
CA GLY A 353 -3.26 -11.73 18.01
C GLY A 353 -3.37 -11.26 16.57
N LEU A 354 -2.94 -12.10 15.62
CA LEU A 354 -3.07 -11.83 14.20
C LEU A 354 -4.55 -11.87 13.74
N MET A 355 -5.31 -12.89 14.15
CA MET A 355 -6.73 -13.05 13.79
C MET A 355 -7.62 -11.97 14.43
N LEU A 356 -7.26 -11.49 15.60
CA LEU A 356 -7.98 -10.47 16.36
C LEU A 356 -7.19 -9.15 16.43
N PHE A 357 -6.55 -8.77 15.31
CA PHE A 357 -5.61 -7.64 15.30
C PHE A 357 -6.23 -6.32 15.77
N ASN A 358 -7.47 -6.02 15.38
CA ASN A 358 -8.13 -4.78 15.76
C ASN A 358 -8.40 -4.74 17.28
N ASP A 359 -8.85 -5.86 17.87
CA ASP A 359 -9.06 -5.96 19.33
C ASP A 359 -7.72 -5.90 20.07
N PHE A 360 -6.69 -6.54 19.52
CA PHE A 360 -5.34 -6.49 20.08
C PHE A 360 -4.80 -5.06 20.08
N ILE A 361 -4.88 -4.34 18.95
CA ILE A 361 -4.29 -3.02 18.83
C ILE A 361 -5.01 -1.96 19.65
N ALA A 362 -6.30 -2.14 19.94
CA ALA A 362 -7.08 -1.27 20.83
C ALA A 362 -6.46 -1.16 22.24
N ASN A 363 -5.71 -2.17 22.69
CA ASN A 363 -5.00 -2.11 23.98
C ASN A 363 -3.87 -1.06 24.02
N PHE A 364 -3.46 -0.54 22.87
CA PHE A 364 -2.40 0.48 22.78
C PHE A 364 -2.94 1.88 22.49
N ILE A 365 -4.26 2.05 22.45
CA ILE A 365 -4.93 3.35 22.32
C ILE A 365 -5.28 3.78 23.74
N ASP A 366 -4.78 4.94 24.17
CA ASP A 366 -5.16 5.54 25.43
C ASP A 366 -6.54 6.21 25.26
N ASP A 367 -7.40 6.12 26.31
CA ASP A 367 -8.72 6.78 26.38
C ASP A 367 -8.62 8.31 26.45
#